data_c6501d01294230072f53d9bce75aefb4
#
_entry.id   c6501d01294230072f53d9bce75aefb4
#
_cell.length_a   1.000
_cell.length_b   1.000
_cell.length_c   1.000
_cell.angle_alpha   90.00
_cell.angle_beta   90.00
_cell.angle_gamma   90.00
#
_symmetry.space_group_name_H-M   'P 1'
#
loop_
_entity.id
_entity.type
_entity.pdbx_description
1 polymer ?
#
loop_
_entity_poly.entity_id
_entity_poly.type
_entity_poly.pdbx_seq_one_letter_code
_entity_poly.pdbx_strand_id
1 'polypeptide(L)'
;MKSDFKQKIKSAFYKDFFLRTKNEIEDSDDQPNSVLTKIYTDILYDNGTISDYELVHFEKEISKNTNIKISGYSFSEEDLRLDLFITHYDSANEIKKIESKKILQLIDSAKNFYLQSTKKLYEKMNAKEDAFDISKSIFKNSKDISTVRIFVLTNCECDT
;
A
#
# COMPACT_ATOMS: atom_id res chain seq x y z
N MET A 1 -13.27 -33.46 -1.76
CA MET A 1 -12.33 -33.60 -2.89
C MET A 1 -12.09 -32.29 -3.65
N LYS A 2 -13.11 -31.59 -4.15
CA LYS A 2 -12.92 -30.29 -4.82
C LYS A 2 -12.38 -29.17 -3.92
N SER A 3 -12.70 -29.20 -2.64
CA SER A 3 -12.23 -28.25 -1.62
C SER A 3 -10.71 -28.40 -1.37
N ASP A 4 -10.24 -29.63 -1.20
CA ASP A 4 -8.83 -29.92 -0.92
C ASP A 4 -7.91 -29.59 -2.10
N PHE A 5 -8.39 -29.79 -3.33
CA PHE A 5 -7.64 -29.48 -4.53
C PHE A 5 -7.45 -27.97 -4.71
N LYS A 6 -8.53 -27.19 -4.52
CA LYS A 6 -8.44 -25.71 -4.56
C LYS A 6 -7.51 -25.18 -3.48
N GLN A 7 -7.54 -25.75 -2.28
CA GLN A 7 -6.70 -25.32 -1.18
C GLN A 7 -5.22 -25.65 -1.43
N LYS A 8 -4.92 -26.80 -2.04
CA LYS A 8 -3.56 -27.20 -2.43
C LYS A 8 -3.00 -26.28 -3.53
N ILE A 9 -3.79 -25.93 -4.55
CA ILE A 9 -3.38 -24.99 -5.60
C ILE A 9 -3.13 -23.61 -5.02
N LYS A 10 -4.03 -23.11 -4.16
CA LYS A 10 -3.89 -21.83 -3.48
C LYS A 10 -2.60 -21.79 -2.65
N SER A 11 -2.33 -22.83 -1.88
CA SER A 11 -1.11 -22.94 -1.07
C SER A 11 0.17 -22.97 -1.93
N ALA A 12 0.17 -23.69 -3.04
CA ALA A 12 1.31 -23.75 -3.97
C ALA A 12 1.56 -22.37 -4.62
N PHE A 13 0.51 -21.66 -5.04
CA PHE A 13 0.61 -20.33 -5.60
C PHE A 13 1.22 -19.33 -4.61
N TYR A 14 0.74 -19.32 -3.38
CA TYR A 14 1.27 -18.42 -2.34
C TYR A 14 2.74 -18.71 -2.01
N LYS A 15 3.15 -19.97 -1.96
CA LYS A 15 4.55 -20.33 -1.76
C LYS A 15 5.44 -19.85 -2.88
N ASP A 16 5.03 -20.05 -4.13
CA ASP A 16 5.79 -19.60 -5.30
C ASP A 16 5.93 -18.09 -5.33
N PHE A 17 4.82 -17.36 -5.12
CA PHE A 17 4.82 -15.91 -5.06
C PHE A 17 5.71 -15.40 -3.92
N PHE A 18 5.59 -15.98 -2.73
CA PHE A 18 6.41 -15.64 -1.56
C PHE A 18 7.91 -15.80 -1.86
N LEU A 19 8.32 -16.92 -2.44
CA LEU A 19 9.73 -17.17 -2.76
C LEU A 19 10.25 -16.20 -3.83
N ARG A 20 9.48 -15.94 -4.88
CA ARG A 20 9.87 -14.99 -5.93
C ARG A 20 10.02 -13.57 -5.40
N THR A 21 9.06 -13.09 -4.63
CA THR A 21 9.15 -11.76 -4.03
C THR A 21 10.32 -11.64 -3.07
N LYS A 22 10.56 -12.67 -2.27
CA LYS A 22 11.69 -12.70 -1.35
C LYS A 22 13.02 -12.62 -2.08
N ASN A 23 13.19 -13.37 -3.17
CA ASN A 23 14.40 -13.35 -3.98
C ASN A 23 14.62 -11.96 -4.61
N GLU A 24 13.58 -11.33 -5.17
CA GLU A 24 13.69 -9.98 -5.71
C GLU A 24 14.09 -8.96 -4.66
N ILE A 25 13.55 -9.07 -3.45
CA ILE A 25 13.88 -8.18 -2.34
C ILE A 25 15.32 -8.36 -1.88
N GLU A 26 15.78 -9.61 -1.74
CA GLU A 26 17.16 -9.93 -1.33
C GLU A 26 18.18 -9.51 -2.39
N ASP A 27 17.84 -9.57 -3.67
CA ASP A 27 18.71 -9.19 -4.78
C ASP A 27 18.73 -7.67 -5.04
N SER A 28 17.87 -6.92 -4.40
CA SER A 28 17.73 -5.46 -4.58
C SER A 28 18.50 -4.71 -3.49
N ASP A 29 19.08 -3.57 -3.86
CA ASP A 29 19.68 -2.60 -2.92
C ASP A 29 18.61 -1.66 -2.30
N ASP A 30 17.40 -1.68 -2.83
CA ASP A 30 16.30 -0.84 -2.34
C ASP A 30 15.67 -1.39 -1.05
N GLN A 31 14.95 -0.54 -0.36
CA GLN A 31 14.23 -0.92 0.86
C GLN A 31 13.19 -2.01 0.56
N PRO A 32 13.09 -3.07 1.39
CA PRO A 32 12.16 -4.18 1.17
C PRO A 32 10.71 -3.74 0.95
N ASN A 33 10.22 -2.79 1.71
CA ASN A 33 8.86 -2.25 1.54
C ASN A 33 8.65 -1.61 0.17
N SER A 34 9.64 -0.88 -0.33
CA SER A 34 9.57 -0.24 -1.65
C SER A 34 9.56 -1.28 -2.78
N VAL A 35 10.40 -2.30 -2.66
CA VAL A 35 10.46 -3.40 -3.66
C VAL A 35 9.13 -4.15 -3.69
N LEU A 36 8.58 -4.52 -2.53
CA LEU A 36 7.29 -5.20 -2.44
C LEU A 36 6.15 -4.35 -2.97
N THR A 37 6.15 -3.05 -2.65
CA THR A 37 5.16 -2.11 -3.19
C THR A 37 5.21 -2.09 -4.71
N LYS A 38 6.41 -1.99 -5.29
CA LYS A 38 6.59 -1.98 -6.75
C LYS A 38 6.09 -3.27 -7.40
N ILE A 39 6.40 -4.42 -6.84
CA ILE A 39 5.94 -5.72 -7.36
C ILE A 39 4.41 -5.74 -7.47
N TYR A 40 3.71 -5.37 -6.41
CA TYR A 40 2.24 -5.35 -6.41
C TYR A 40 1.64 -4.28 -7.31
N THR A 41 2.20 -3.08 -7.30
CA THR A 41 1.69 -1.98 -8.13
C THR A 41 1.89 -2.25 -9.62
N ASP A 42 3.00 -2.88 -10.01
CA ASP A 42 3.22 -3.34 -11.38
C ASP A 42 2.13 -4.33 -11.82
N ILE A 43 1.79 -5.30 -10.96
CA ILE A 43 0.71 -6.26 -11.23
C ILE A 43 -0.64 -5.56 -11.37
N LEU A 44 -0.97 -4.66 -10.46
CA LEU A 44 -2.23 -3.92 -10.47
C LEU A 44 -2.36 -2.99 -11.69
N TYR A 45 -1.25 -2.39 -12.09
CA TYR A 45 -1.18 -1.56 -13.29
C TYR A 45 -1.35 -2.40 -14.56
N ASP A 46 -0.61 -3.50 -14.67
CA ASP A 46 -0.62 -4.38 -15.85
C ASP A 46 -2.01 -5.00 -16.09
N ASN A 47 -2.75 -5.31 -15.02
CA ASN A 47 -4.11 -5.85 -15.14
C ASN A 47 -5.22 -4.77 -15.21
N GLY A 48 -4.85 -3.50 -15.24
CA GLY A 48 -5.79 -2.39 -15.37
C GLY A 48 -6.58 -2.02 -14.11
N THR A 49 -6.19 -2.56 -12.95
CA THR A 49 -6.85 -2.23 -11.66
C THR A 49 -6.58 -0.80 -11.23
N ILE A 50 -5.37 -0.31 -11.47
CA ILE A 50 -4.96 1.06 -11.16
C ILE A 50 -4.41 1.76 -12.40
N SER A 51 -4.40 3.09 -12.35
CA SER A 51 -3.73 3.95 -13.35
C SER A 51 -2.24 4.08 -13.02
N ASP A 52 -1.53 5.01 -13.67
CA ASP A 52 -0.16 5.34 -13.35
C ASP A 52 0.02 5.55 -11.84
N TYR A 53 1.11 5.05 -11.30
CA TYR A 53 1.37 5.09 -9.88
C TYR A 53 2.73 5.72 -9.57
N GLU A 54 2.83 6.23 -8.35
CA GLU A 54 4.07 6.72 -7.76
C GLU A 54 4.35 5.98 -6.45
N LEU A 55 5.61 5.58 -6.26
CA LEU A 55 6.05 5.05 -4.98
C LEU A 55 6.45 6.21 -4.07
N VAL A 56 6.02 6.17 -2.83
CA VAL A 56 6.42 7.14 -1.82
C VAL A 56 6.80 6.42 -0.53
N HIS A 57 7.66 7.03 0.25
CA HIS A 57 7.99 6.55 1.57
C HIS A 57 7.67 7.65 2.57
N PHE A 58 6.50 7.56 3.18
CA PHE A 58 6.04 8.57 4.11
C PHE A 58 5.41 7.94 5.36
N GLU A 59 5.94 8.31 6.51
CA GLU A 59 5.41 7.91 7.81
C GLU A 59 5.61 9.04 8.81
N LYS A 60 4.55 9.40 9.53
CA LYS A 60 4.58 10.43 10.55
C LYS A 60 3.61 10.11 11.68
N GLU A 61 4.08 10.24 12.90
CA GLU A 61 3.24 10.22 14.09
C GLU A 61 2.71 11.63 14.35
N ILE A 62 1.37 11.79 14.36
CA ILE A 62 0.73 13.09 14.61
C ILE A 62 0.43 13.26 16.09
N SER A 63 0.04 12.19 16.77
CA SER A 63 -0.23 12.14 18.20
C SER A 63 0.13 10.77 18.74
N LYS A 64 0.10 10.60 20.06
CA LYS A 64 0.53 9.38 20.75
C LYS A 64 -0.09 8.08 20.21
N ASN A 65 -1.24 8.15 19.53
CA ASN A 65 -1.96 6.99 18.99
C ASN A 65 -2.37 7.16 17.52
N THR A 66 -1.94 8.23 16.84
CA THR A 66 -2.33 8.49 15.45
C THR A 66 -1.09 8.52 14.58
N ASN A 67 -0.97 7.50 13.75
CA ASN A 67 0.07 7.38 12.74
C ASN A 67 -0.49 7.64 11.36
N ILE A 68 0.30 8.31 10.52
CA ILE A 68 0.02 8.52 9.10
C ILE A 68 1.09 7.78 8.31
N LYS A 69 0.68 6.94 7.37
CA LYS A 69 1.62 6.22 6.51
C LYS A 69 1.01 5.93 5.16
N ILE A 70 1.80 6.09 4.10
CA ILE A 70 1.54 5.55 2.77
C ILE A 70 2.83 5.04 2.15
N SER A 71 2.71 4.08 1.25
CA SER A 71 3.83 3.47 0.52
C SER A 71 3.78 3.81 -0.98
N GLY A 72 2.69 4.37 -1.44
CA GLY A 72 2.49 4.79 -2.82
C GLY A 72 1.07 5.25 -3.06
N TYR A 73 0.84 5.75 -4.27
CA TYR A 73 -0.49 6.19 -4.68
C TYR A 73 -0.66 6.12 -6.19
N SER A 74 -1.93 6.10 -6.62
CA SER A 74 -2.35 6.32 -8.00
C SER A 74 -3.52 7.29 -8.00
N PHE A 75 -3.44 8.35 -8.77
CA PHE A 75 -4.51 9.34 -8.87
C PHE A 75 -4.97 9.48 -10.32
N SER A 76 -6.21 9.09 -10.57
CA SER A 76 -6.87 9.26 -11.86
C SER A 76 -7.68 10.56 -11.84
N GLU A 77 -7.17 11.60 -12.51
CA GLU A 77 -7.89 12.86 -12.67
C GLU A 77 -9.19 12.68 -13.48
N GLU A 78 -9.18 11.76 -14.44
CA GLU A 78 -10.29 11.46 -15.30
C GLU A 78 -11.46 10.82 -14.54
N ASP A 79 -11.16 9.85 -13.68
CA ASP A 79 -12.13 9.13 -12.86
C ASP A 79 -12.37 9.78 -11.49
N LEU A 80 -11.59 10.78 -11.13
CA LEU A 80 -11.57 11.42 -9.80
C LEU A 80 -11.44 10.38 -8.68
N ARG A 81 -10.57 9.39 -8.92
CA ARG A 81 -10.31 8.29 -8.01
C ARG A 81 -8.88 8.34 -7.49
N LEU A 82 -8.76 8.25 -6.19
CA LEU A 82 -7.48 8.14 -5.50
C LEU A 82 -7.29 6.73 -4.96
N ASP A 83 -6.19 6.10 -5.30
CA ASP A 83 -5.75 4.83 -4.75
C ASP A 83 -4.54 5.08 -3.85
N LEU A 84 -4.59 4.64 -2.62
CA LEU A 84 -3.49 4.70 -1.66
C LEU A 84 -2.99 3.29 -1.36
N PHE A 85 -1.67 3.13 -1.39
CA PHE A 85 -1.01 1.86 -1.08
C PHE A 85 -0.33 1.93 0.26
N ILE A 86 -0.49 0.90 1.07
CA ILE A 86 0.23 0.74 2.32
C ILE A 86 0.78 -0.69 2.39
N THR A 87 2.09 -0.79 2.56
CA THR A 87 2.81 -2.06 2.47
C THR A 87 3.26 -2.51 3.85
N HIS A 88 3.05 -3.79 4.12
CA HIS A 88 3.61 -4.48 5.27
C HIS A 88 4.45 -5.66 4.79
N TYR A 89 5.76 -5.58 5.02
CA TYR A 89 6.71 -6.64 4.70
C TYR A 89 7.16 -7.35 5.98
N ASP A 90 7.10 -8.67 5.96
CA ASP A 90 7.66 -9.52 7.01
C ASP A 90 8.91 -10.22 6.48
N SER A 91 10.03 -10.07 7.20
CA SER A 91 11.34 -10.61 6.81
C SER A 91 11.53 -12.10 7.14
N ALA A 92 10.52 -12.77 7.70
CA ALA A 92 10.60 -14.19 8.04
C ALA A 92 10.89 -15.07 6.81
N ASN A 93 11.54 -16.20 7.02
CA ASN A 93 11.87 -17.16 5.95
C ASN A 93 10.69 -18.01 5.50
N GLU A 94 9.57 -17.93 6.20
CA GLU A 94 8.34 -18.65 5.90
C GLU A 94 7.15 -17.68 5.88
N ILE A 95 6.06 -18.09 5.23
CA ILE A 95 4.83 -17.29 5.15
C ILE A 95 4.25 -17.15 6.56
N LYS A 96 4.13 -15.91 7.03
CA LYS A 96 3.45 -15.57 8.28
C LYS A 96 2.02 -15.13 8.00
N LYS A 97 1.14 -15.31 8.99
CA LYS A 97 -0.19 -14.74 8.96
C LYS A 97 -0.16 -13.32 9.50
N ILE A 98 -0.89 -12.43 8.84
CA ILE A 98 -1.12 -11.08 9.34
C ILE A 98 -2.44 -11.04 10.11
N GLU A 99 -2.41 -10.49 11.31
CA GLU A 99 -3.61 -10.37 12.16
C GLU A 99 -4.54 -9.28 11.62
N SER A 100 -5.85 -9.49 11.74
CA SER A 100 -6.87 -8.51 11.35
C SER A 100 -6.67 -7.15 12.02
N LYS A 101 -6.24 -7.14 13.27
CA LYS A 101 -5.90 -5.91 14.00
C LYS A 101 -4.79 -5.11 13.31
N LYS A 102 -3.76 -5.79 12.80
CA LYS A 102 -2.67 -5.15 12.07
C LYS A 102 -3.15 -4.58 10.74
N ILE A 103 -3.98 -5.31 10.02
CA ILE A 103 -4.59 -4.83 8.76
C ILE A 103 -5.39 -3.55 9.01
N LEU A 104 -6.22 -3.53 10.05
CA LEU A 104 -7.00 -2.34 10.43
C LEU A 104 -6.11 -1.15 10.79
N GLN A 105 -5.01 -1.37 11.50
CA GLN A 105 -4.04 -0.32 11.80
C GLN A 105 -3.40 0.27 10.55
N LEU A 106 -3.06 -0.58 9.58
CA LEU A 106 -2.52 -0.13 8.29
C LEU A 106 -3.55 0.70 7.51
N ILE A 107 -4.78 0.22 7.44
CA ILE A 107 -5.87 0.95 6.79
C ILE A 107 -6.09 2.31 7.46
N ASP A 108 -6.12 2.37 8.78
CA ASP A 108 -6.29 3.60 9.53
C ASP A 108 -5.15 4.59 9.27
N SER A 109 -3.91 4.11 9.16
CA SER A 109 -2.76 4.95 8.86
C SER A 109 -2.87 5.60 7.47
N ALA A 110 -3.27 4.86 6.45
CA ALA A 110 -3.51 5.39 5.10
C ALA A 110 -4.73 6.33 5.07
N LYS A 111 -5.81 5.96 5.74
CA LYS A 111 -7.01 6.79 5.89
C LYS A 111 -6.69 8.12 6.56
N ASN A 112 -5.87 8.10 7.62
CA ASN A 112 -5.45 9.31 8.32
C ASN A 112 -4.61 10.21 7.41
N PHE A 113 -3.77 9.64 6.55
CA PHE A 113 -3.06 10.41 5.54
C PHE A 113 -4.02 11.19 4.64
N TYR A 114 -5.05 10.53 4.14
CA TYR A 114 -6.08 11.17 3.32
C TYR A 114 -6.80 12.28 4.10
N LEU A 115 -7.31 11.97 5.29
CA LEU A 115 -8.07 12.93 6.10
C LEU A 115 -7.23 14.16 6.49
N GLN A 116 -5.98 13.97 6.88
CA GLN A 116 -5.09 15.07 7.22
C GLN A 116 -4.70 15.88 5.99
N SER A 117 -4.56 15.24 4.84
CA SER A 117 -4.30 15.93 3.57
C SER A 117 -5.45 16.85 3.17
N THR A 118 -6.70 16.46 3.41
CA THR A 118 -7.86 17.34 3.20
C THR A 118 -7.87 18.56 4.14
N LYS A 119 -7.10 18.50 5.22
CA LYS A 119 -6.93 19.59 6.22
C LYS A 119 -5.56 20.28 6.09
N LYS A 120 -5.02 20.34 4.88
CA LYS A 120 -3.75 21.02 4.58
C LYS A 120 -2.51 20.41 5.25
N LEU A 121 -2.43 19.08 5.33
CA LEU A 121 -1.24 18.40 5.85
C LEU A 121 0.04 18.91 5.15
N TYR A 122 -0.02 19.19 3.84
CA TYR A 122 1.14 19.63 3.06
C TYR A 122 1.78 20.91 3.62
N GLU A 123 1.05 21.78 4.30
CA GLU A 123 1.60 23.00 4.93
C GLU A 123 2.57 22.68 6.08
N LYS A 124 2.45 21.48 6.67
CA LYS A 124 3.33 20.96 7.73
C LYS A 124 4.45 20.07 7.21
N MET A 125 4.52 19.90 5.89
CA MET A 125 5.50 19.04 5.23
C MET A 125 6.57 19.88 4.53
N ASN A 126 7.77 19.29 4.39
CA ASN A 126 8.80 19.86 3.53
C ASN A 126 8.42 19.59 2.05
N ALA A 127 8.57 20.59 1.18
CA ALA A 127 8.27 20.43 -0.25
C ALA A 127 9.11 19.36 -0.96
N LYS A 128 10.21 18.91 -0.36
CA LYS A 128 11.07 17.82 -0.86
C LYS A 128 10.64 16.43 -0.40
N GLU A 129 9.69 16.33 0.53
CA GLU A 129 9.17 15.03 0.95
C GLU A 129 8.36 14.39 -0.17
N ASP A 130 8.53 13.08 -0.36
CA ASP A 130 7.90 12.33 -1.45
C ASP A 130 6.37 12.46 -1.49
N ALA A 131 5.74 12.53 -0.33
CA ALA A 131 4.30 12.62 -0.23
C ALA A 131 3.73 14.06 -0.29
N PHE A 132 4.59 15.06 -0.44
CA PHE A 132 4.14 16.47 -0.46
C PHE A 132 3.17 16.75 -1.61
N ASP A 133 3.54 16.36 -2.82
CA ASP A 133 2.74 16.65 -4.01
C ASP A 133 1.38 15.99 -3.97
N ILE A 134 1.30 14.73 -3.56
CA ILE A 134 0.01 14.05 -3.45
C ILE A 134 -0.84 14.63 -2.32
N SER A 135 -0.25 14.97 -1.18
CA SER A 135 -0.99 15.60 -0.09
C SER A 135 -1.60 16.94 -0.52
N LYS A 136 -0.84 17.75 -1.25
CA LYS A 136 -1.32 19.01 -1.82
C LYS A 136 -2.41 18.80 -2.87
N SER A 137 -2.26 17.79 -3.74
CA SER A 137 -3.26 17.43 -4.75
C SER A 137 -4.56 16.97 -4.11
N ILE A 138 -4.50 16.19 -3.04
CA ILE A 138 -5.69 15.77 -2.27
C ILE A 138 -6.43 16.99 -1.74
N PHE A 139 -5.72 17.95 -1.15
CA PHE A 139 -6.35 19.17 -0.66
C PHE A 139 -7.04 19.96 -1.77
N LYS A 140 -6.34 20.16 -2.90
CA LYS A 140 -6.88 20.90 -4.04
C LYS A 140 -8.11 20.24 -4.67
N ASN A 141 -8.15 18.92 -4.71
CA ASN A 141 -9.19 18.14 -5.34
C ASN A 141 -10.18 17.50 -4.35
N SER A 142 -10.13 17.86 -3.07
CA SER A 142 -10.91 17.21 -2.02
C SER A 142 -12.42 17.20 -2.23
N LYS A 143 -12.95 18.21 -2.92
CA LYS A 143 -14.38 18.28 -3.27
C LYS A 143 -14.76 17.43 -4.48
N ASP A 144 -13.79 17.13 -5.33
CA ASP A 144 -14.02 16.45 -6.60
C ASP A 144 -13.70 14.95 -6.52
N ILE A 145 -12.82 14.53 -5.60
CA ILE A 145 -12.48 13.12 -5.42
C ILE A 145 -13.74 12.36 -5.00
N SER A 146 -14.20 11.47 -5.87
CA SER A 146 -15.42 10.68 -5.67
C SER A 146 -15.17 9.35 -4.97
N THR A 147 -13.98 8.78 -5.13
CA THR A 147 -13.64 7.46 -4.61
C THR A 147 -12.21 7.46 -4.08
N VAL A 148 -12.04 6.92 -2.89
CA VAL A 148 -10.73 6.62 -2.31
C VAL A 148 -10.67 5.12 -2.02
N ARG A 149 -9.69 4.43 -2.60
CA ARG A 149 -9.43 3.02 -2.33
C ARG A 149 -8.11 2.88 -1.58
N ILE A 150 -8.08 2.00 -0.59
CA ILE A 150 -6.87 1.70 0.16
C ILE A 150 -6.50 0.24 -0.10
N PHE A 151 -5.29 0.03 -0.61
CA PHE A 151 -4.73 -1.29 -0.87
C PHE A 151 -3.70 -1.62 0.20
N VAL A 152 -3.94 -2.67 0.95
CA VAL A 152 -2.94 -3.23 1.86
C VAL A 152 -2.15 -4.29 1.10
N LEU A 153 -0.86 -4.03 0.93
CA LEU A 153 0.05 -4.89 0.19
C LEU A 153 0.97 -5.61 1.19
N THR A 154 0.97 -6.92 1.17
CA THR A 154 1.76 -7.70 2.12
C THR A 154 2.22 -9.03 1.54
N ASN A 155 3.37 -9.52 2.01
CA ASN A 155 3.84 -10.88 1.73
C ASN A 155 3.30 -11.90 2.76
N CYS A 156 2.46 -11.46 3.68
CA CYS A 156 1.81 -12.33 4.66
C CYS A 156 0.52 -12.94 4.11
N GLU A 157 0.11 -14.06 4.68
CA GLU A 157 -1.19 -14.66 4.39
C GLU A 157 -2.28 -13.96 5.20
N CYS A 158 -3.35 -13.55 4.53
CA CYS A 158 -4.53 -12.97 5.18
C CYS A 158 -5.58 -14.05 5.40
N ASP A 159 -6.15 -14.10 6.59
CA ASP A 159 -7.34 -14.92 6.86
C ASP A 159 -8.55 -14.25 6.17
N THR A 160 -9.15 -14.97 5.25
CA THR A 160 -10.39 -14.55 4.57
C THR A 160 -11.61 -15.19 5.20
#